data_0feb4674be3cccb925e54485454bc670
#
_entry.id   0feb4674be3cccb925e54485454bc670
#
_cell.length_a   1.000
_cell.length_b   1.000
_cell.length_c   1.000
_cell.angle_alpha   90.00
_cell.angle_beta   90.00
_cell.angle_gamma   90.00
#
_symmetry.space_group_name_H-M   'P 1'
#
loop_
_entity.id
_entity.type
_entity.pdbx_description
1 polymer ?
#
loop_
_entity_poly.entity_id
_entity_poly.type
_entity_poly.pdbx_seq_one_letter_code
_entity_poly.pdbx_strand_id
1 'polypeptide(L)'
;MNFPLFIARRYLFARRRKHAINLISSVAVAGVAFATIAMICTLSVFNGFQDLVASLFTSFDPQLKVVPVKGKSIAADDPAITAIKKSPMVFAATECVEGQALAKYYDNQTVVNIKGVDDNYSKTSDISSILYGEGNFRLKADVLDYGTPGIQLAQQLQLGVRYSSPLDIYAPRKGERINSANPA
;
A
#
# COMPACT_ATOMS: atom_id res chain seq x y z
N MET A 1 -41.90 20.12 18.28
CA MET A 1 -41.38 19.51 19.52
C MET A 1 -41.98 18.11 19.64
N ASN A 2 -41.14 17.07 19.68
CA ASN A 2 -41.62 15.69 19.78
C ASN A 2 -42.09 15.44 21.20
N PHE A 3 -43.42 15.35 21.37
CA PHE A 3 -44.07 15.13 22.66
C PHE A 3 -43.52 13.93 23.47
N PRO A 4 -43.19 12.80 22.82
CA PRO A 4 -42.56 11.67 23.53
C PRO A 4 -41.22 12.02 24.19
N LEU A 5 -40.38 12.79 23.49
CA LEU A 5 -39.07 13.22 23.98
C LEU A 5 -39.19 14.19 25.17
N PHE A 6 -40.19 15.05 25.15
CA PHE A 6 -40.49 15.95 26.26
C PHE A 6 -40.91 15.19 27.51
N ILE A 7 -41.78 14.19 27.36
CA ILE A 7 -42.21 13.34 28.47
C ILE A 7 -41.03 12.53 29.03
N ALA A 8 -40.21 11.89 28.17
CA ALA A 8 -39.06 11.11 28.59
C ALA A 8 -38.06 11.98 29.39
N ARG A 9 -37.75 13.18 28.92
CA ARG A 9 -36.88 14.11 29.64
C ARG A 9 -37.45 14.54 30.99
N ARG A 10 -38.75 14.81 31.08
CA ARG A 10 -39.42 15.17 32.33
C ARG A 10 -39.44 14.02 33.34
N TYR A 11 -39.57 12.77 32.89
CA TYR A 11 -39.51 11.62 33.77
C TYR A 11 -38.10 11.28 34.27
N LEU A 12 -37.11 11.44 33.42
CA LEU A 12 -35.69 11.25 33.76
C LEU A 12 -35.21 12.22 34.85
N PHE A 13 -35.68 13.47 34.82
CA PHE A 13 -35.26 14.53 35.76
C PHE A 13 -36.29 14.85 36.82
N ALA A 14 -37.38 14.07 36.93
CA ALA A 14 -38.42 14.29 37.95
C ALA A 14 -37.90 13.94 39.35
N ARG A 15 -37.74 14.95 40.17
CA ARG A 15 -37.18 14.93 41.52
C ARG A 15 -38.22 14.44 42.54
N ARG A 16 -38.84 13.25 42.40
CA ARG A 16 -39.77 12.71 43.37
C ARG A 16 -39.31 11.34 43.91
N ARG A 17 -38.93 11.36 45.19
CA ARG A 17 -38.94 10.32 46.26
C ARG A 17 -38.53 8.85 46.00
N LYS A 18 -38.03 8.49 44.80
CA LYS A 18 -37.49 7.14 44.54
C LYS A 18 -36.09 7.23 43.94
N HIS A 19 -35.15 7.72 44.74
CA HIS A 19 -33.76 7.88 44.37
C HIS A 19 -33.11 6.59 43.80
N ALA A 20 -33.47 5.43 44.33
CA ALA A 20 -32.92 4.15 43.91
C ALA A 20 -33.30 3.77 42.43
N ILE A 21 -34.55 3.96 42.04
CA ILE A 21 -35.00 3.59 40.67
C ILE A 21 -34.38 4.56 39.65
N ASN A 22 -34.30 5.87 39.95
CA ASN A 22 -33.70 6.82 39.04
C ASN A 22 -32.18 6.59 38.90
N LEU A 23 -31.50 6.20 39.99
CA LEU A 23 -30.10 5.86 39.96
C LEU A 23 -29.82 4.65 39.11
N ILE A 24 -30.60 3.55 39.27
CA ILE A 24 -30.46 2.32 38.48
C ILE A 24 -30.71 2.63 36.99
N SER A 25 -31.78 3.39 36.69
CA SER A 25 -32.07 3.78 35.31
C SER A 25 -30.98 4.66 34.69
N SER A 26 -30.42 5.60 35.44
CA SER A 26 -29.34 6.45 34.92
C SER A 26 -28.05 5.70 34.67
N VAL A 27 -27.70 4.75 35.54
CA VAL A 27 -26.54 3.87 35.35
C VAL A 27 -26.75 2.96 34.12
N ALA A 28 -27.94 2.41 33.95
CA ALA A 28 -28.24 1.60 32.77
C ALA A 28 -28.12 2.40 31.46
N VAL A 29 -28.68 3.61 31.42
CA VAL A 29 -28.58 4.50 30.25
C VAL A 29 -27.12 4.90 30.00
N ALA A 30 -26.36 5.24 31.03
CA ALA A 30 -24.95 5.56 30.93
C ALA A 30 -24.14 4.36 30.39
N GLY A 31 -24.43 3.16 30.88
CA GLY A 31 -23.79 1.93 30.40
C GLY A 31 -24.02 1.67 28.91
N VAL A 32 -25.28 1.78 28.47
CA VAL A 32 -25.61 1.62 27.03
C VAL A 32 -24.96 2.72 26.18
N ALA A 33 -25.00 3.95 26.65
CA ALA A 33 -24.37 5.07 25.94
C ALA A 33 -22.85 4.86 25.80
N PHE A 34 -22.19 4.45 26.88
CA PHE A 34 -20.76 4.17 26.87
C PHE A 34 -20.40 3.00 25.92
N ALA A 35 -21.17 1.91 25.98
CA ALA A 35 -20.99 0.78 25.08
C ALA A 35 -21.16 1.17 23.61
N THR A 36 -22.16 2.01 23.31
CA THR A 36 -22.41 2.49 21.94
C THR A 36 -21.27 3.38 21.46
N ILE A 37 -20.78 4.29 22.29
CA ILE A 37 -19.63 5.16 21.95
C ILE A 37 -18.40 4.29 21.68
N ALA A 38 -18.10 3.33 22.55
CA ALA A 38 -16.96 2.43 22.38
C ALA A 38 -17.04 1.66 21.05
N MET A 39 -18.21 1.16 20.71
CA MET A 39 -18.44 0.45 19.44
C MET A 39 -18.24 1.36 18.22
N ILE A 40 -18.77 2.57 18.25
CA ILE A 40 -18.60 3.56 17.16
C ILE A 40 -17.12 3.93 17.01
N CYS A 41 -16.42 4.19 18.12
CA CYS A 41 -14.98 4.50 18.08
C CYS A 41 -14.18 3.34 17.48
N THR A 42 -14.46 2.11 17.89
CA THR A 42 -13.76 0.93 17.36
C THR A 42 -14.00 0.76 15.87
N LEU A 43 -15.22 0.88 15.39
CA LEU A 43 -15.56 0.79 13.98
C LEU A 43 -14.92 1.93 13.18
N SER A 44 -14.90 3.14 13.73
CA SER A 44 -14.28 4.30 13.09
C SER A 44 -12.77 4.11 12.89
N VAL A 45 -12.08 3.64 13.93
CA VAL A 45 -10.64 3.32 13.85
C VAL A 45 -10.38 2.20 12.83
N PHE A 46 -11.22 1.16 12.85
CA PHE A 46 -11.07 0.03 11.91
C PHE A 46 -11.28 0.47 10.46
N ASN A 47 -12.31 1.27 10.18
CA ASN A 47 -12.54 1.80 8.83
C ASN A 47 -11.40 2.71 8.38
N GLY A 48 -10.94 3.61 9.24
CA GLY A 48 -9.79 4.47 8.92
C GLY A 48 -8.50 3.68 8.66
N PHE A 49 -8.29 2.59 9.39
CA PHE A 49 -7.16 1.70 9.14
C PHE A 49 -7.30 0.95 7.80
N GLN A 50 -8.49 0.46 7.47
CA GLN A 50 -8.73 -0.18 6.16
C GLN A 50 -8.47 0.79 5.00
N ASP A 51 -8.94 2.03 5.10
CA ASP A 51 -8.71 3.06 4.07
C ASP A 51 -7.22 3.38 3.93
N LEU A 52 -6.49 3.47 5.04
CA LEU A 52 -5.04 3.67 5.02
C LEU A 52 -4.33 2.51 4.32
N VAL A 53 -4.64 1.27 4.70
CA VAL A 53 -4.04 0.08 4.09
C VAL A 53 -4.39 0.02 2.60
N ALA A 54 -5.65 0.24 2.22
CA ALA A 54 -6.07 0.26 0.83
C ALA A 54 -5.32 1.31 0.02
N SER A 55 -5.13 2.52 0.55
CA SER A 55 -4.40 3.59 -0.13
C SER A 55 -2.94 3.24 -0.39
N LEU A 56 -2.26 2.60 0.59
CA LEU A 56 -0.88 2.17 0.44
C LEU A 56 -0.70 1.09 -0.64
N PHE A 57 -1.63 0.13 -0.72
CA PHE A 57 -1.58 -0.91 -1.75
C PHE A 57 -1.96 -0.36 -3.13
N THR A 58 -2.98 0.49 -3.21
CA THR A 58 -3.46 1.04 -4.49
C THR A 58 -2.44 1.98 -5.14
N SER A 59 -1.62 2.66 -4.34
CA SER A 59 -0.58 3.56 -4.86
C SER A 59 0.58 2.82 -5.53
N PHE A 60 0.87 1.59 -5.11
CA PHE A 60 1.98 0.80 -5.62
C PHE A 60 1.55 -0.24 -6.65
N ASP A 61 0.39 -0.89 -6.46
CA ASP A 61 -0.10 -1.95 -7.32
C ASP A 61 -1.17 -1.43 -8.29
N PRO A 62 -1.14 -1.87 -9.55
CA PRO A 62 -2.17 -1.53 -10.53
C PRO A 62 -3.51 -2.15 -10.15
N GLN A 63 -4.61 -1.56 -10.59
CA GLN A 63 -5.98 -2.05 -10.36
C GLN A 63 -6.21 -3.47 -10.91
N LEU A 64 -5.50 -3.84 -11.98
CA LEU A 64 -5.56 -5.16 -12.59
C LEU A 64 -4.16 -5.63 -12.97
N LYS A 65 -3.80 -6.83 -12.53
CA LYS A 65 -2.54 -7.50 -12.88
C LYS A 65 -2.84 -8.76 -13.67
N VAL A 66 -2.35 -8.84 -14.90
CA VAL A 66 -2.45 -10.04 -15.75
C VAL A 66 -1.19 -10.86 -15.55
N VAL A 67 -1.36 -12.12 -15.15
CA VAL A 67 -0.24 -13.04 -14.89
C VAL A 67 -0.39 -14.30 -15.75
N PRO A 68 0.70 -14.94 -16.18
CA PRO A 68 0.62 -16.18 -16.94
C PRO A 68 0.11 -17.33 -16.07
N VAL A 69 -0.72 -18.19 -16.63
CA VAL A 69 -1.18 -19.44 -15.95
C VAL A 69 -0.03 -20.45 -15.82
N LYS A 70 0.88 -20.46 -16.78
CA LYS A 70 2.08 -21.31 -16.76
C LYS A 70 3.30 -20.49 -17.17
N GLY A 71 4.42 -20.72 -16.48
CA GLY A 71 5.66 -19.99 -16.73
C GLY A 71 5.80 -18.71 -15.93
N LYS A 72 6.83 -17.89 -16.24
CA LYS A 72 7.16 -16.65 -15.53
C LYS A 72 6.89 -15.39 -16.35
N SER A 73 6.62 -15.52 -17.63
CA SER A 73 6.42 -14.38 -18.53
C SER A 73 5.36 -14.69 -19.60
N ILE A 74 4.71 -13.66 -20.07
CA ILE A 74 3.80 -13.66 -21.21
C ILE A 74 4.57 -13.01 -22.36
N ALA A 75 4.38 -13.50 -23.58
CA ALA A 75 4.97 -12.85 -24.75
C ALA A 75 4.32 -11.48 -24.97
N ALA A 76 5.13 -10.46 -25.29
CA ALA A 76 4.62 -9.09 -25.45
C ALA A 76 3.67 -8.95 -26.66
N ASP A 77 3.81 -9.82 -27.65
CA ASP A 77 3.03 -9.89 -28.88
C ASP A 77 1.82 -10.84 -28.81
N ASP A 78 1.48 -11.35 -27.60
CA ASP A 78 0.30 -12.18 -27.40
C ASP A 78 -0.98 -11.44 -27.85
N PRO A 79 -1.80 -12.08 -28.74
CA PRO A 79 -3.01 -11.45 -29.27
C PRO A 79 -3.99 -11.03 -28.19
N ALA A 80 -4.10 -11.79 -27.08
CA ALA A 80 -4.99 -11.47 -25.99
C ALA A 80 -4.53 -10.20 -25.25
N ILE A 81 -3.23 -10.06 -24.99
CA ILE A 81 -2.64 -8.87 -24.38
C ILE A 81 -2.83 -7.65 -25.28
N THR A 82 -2.60 -7.82 -26.59
CA THR A 82 -2.80 -6.74 -27.56
C THR A 82 -4.27 -6.29 -27.62
N ALA A 83 -5.23 -7.22 -27.53
CA ALA A 83 -6.65 -6.90 -27.49
C ALA A 83 -7.03 -6.14 -26.21
N ILE A 84 -6.49 -6.54 -25.05
CA ILE A 84 -6.71 -5.85 -23.78
C ILE A 84 -6.16 -4.41 -23.84
N LYS A 85 -4.92 -4.23 -24.32
CA LYS A 85 -4.31 -2.89 -24.45
C LYS A 85 -5.09 -1.94 -25.37
N LYS A 86 -5.76 -2.48 -26.40
CA LYS A 86 -6.59 -1.70 -27.33
C LYS A 86 -8.02 -1.45 -26.85
N SER A 87 -8.43 -2.05 -25.74
CA SER A 87 -9.78 -1.89 -25.21
C SER A 87 -10.01 -0.44 -24.74
N PRO A 88 -11.13 0.19 -25.09
CA PRO A 88 -11.47 1.54 -24.62
C PRO A 88 -11.72 1.61 -23.09
N MET A 89 -11.86 0.47 -22.42
CA MET A 89 -12.01 0.37 -20.98
C MET A 89 -10.67 0.46 -20.24
N VAL A 90 -9.55 0.31 -20.94
CA VAL A 90 -8.20 0.35 -20.36
C VAL A 90 -7.59 1.73 -20.58
N PHE A 91 -7.47 2.50 -19.51
CA PHE A 91 -6.90 3.86 -19.56
C PHE A 91 -5.40 3.83 -19.86
N ALA A 92 -4.66 2.96 -19.18
CA ALA A 92 -3.24 2.79 -19.36
C ALA A 92 -2.85 1.34 -19.07
N ALA A 93 -1.86 0.83 -19.79
CA ALA A 93 -1.27 -0.48 -19.55
C ALA A 93 0.24 -0.33 -19.49
N THR A 94 0.86 -1.04 -18.57
CA THR A 94 2.31 -1.10 -18.38
C THR A 94 2.77 -2.55 -18.39
N GLU A 95 3.95 -2.77 -18.91
CA GLU A 95 4.61 -4.07 -18.85
C GLU A 95 5.58 -4.09 -17.69
N CYS A 96 5.57 -5.16 -16.91
CA CYS A 96 6.51 -5.32 -15.82
C CYS A 96 7.14 -6.69 -15.79
N VAL A 97 8.38 -6.75 -15.36
CA VAL A 97 9.15 -7.97 -15.12
C VAL A 97 9.57 -7.97 -13.67
N GLU A 98 9.21 -9.01 -12.94
CA GLU A 98 9.58 -9.17 -11.54
C GLU A 98 10.56 -10.33 -11.39
N GLY A 99 11.62 -10.13 -10.61
CA GLY A 99 12.62 -11.14 -10.37
C GLY A 99 13.45 -10.87 -9.13
N GLN A 100 14.19 -11.90 -8.69
CA GLN A 100 15.18 -11.75 -7.62
C GLN A 100 16.53 -11.42 -8.22
N ALA A 101 17.25 -10.54 -7.57
CA ALA A 101 18.63 -10.18 -7.92
C ALA A 101 19.43 -9.92 -6.65
N LEU A 102 20.75 -9.92 -6.77
CA LEU A 102 21.66 -9.47 -5.74
C LEU A 102 21.99 -8.01 -6.03
N ALA A 103 21.70 -7.14 -5.09
CA ALA A 103 22.11 -5.75 -5.13
C ALA A 103 23.39 -5.57 -4.30
N LYS A 104 24.38 -4.93 -4.87
CA LYS A 104 25.66 -4.65 -4.22
C LYS A 104 25.99 -3.17 -4.32
N TYR A 105 26.38 -2.59 -3.20
CA TYR A 105 26.83 -1.22 -3.10
C TYR A 105 28.07 -1.17 -2.18
N TYR A 106 29.23 -0.90 -2.76
CA TYR A 106 30.52 -1.07 -2.10
C TYR A 106 30.68 -2.49 -1.52
N ASP A 107 30.89 -2.59 -0.21
CA ASP A 107 31.05 -3.87 0.50
C ASP A 107 29.72 -4.48 0.98
N ASN A 108 28.62 -3.70 0.89
CA ASN A 108 27.31 -4.17 1.31
C ASN A 108 26.59 -4.86 0.16
N GLN A 109 26.00 -6.02 0.43
CA GLN A 109 25.20 -6.76 -0.54
C GLN A 109 23.97 -7.38 0.10
N THR A 110 22.86 -7.43 -0.65
CA THR A 110 21.62 -8.04 -0.19
C THR A 110 20.80 -8.55 -1.36
N VAL A 111 19.99 -9.59 -1.12
CA VAL A 111 19.06 -10.12 -2.12
C VAL A 111 17.82 -9.24 -2.14
N VAL A 112 17.44 -8.82 -3.33
CA VAL A 112 16.31 -7.90 -3.57
C VAL A 112 15.33 -8.46 -4.59
N ASN A 113 14.08 -8.05 -4.50
CA ASN A 113 13.11 -8.24 -5.54
C ASN A 113 13.13 -7.00 -6.44
N ILE A 114 13.44 -7.20 -7.71
CA ILE A 114 13.46 -6.13 -8.71
C ILE A 114 12.19 -6.20 -9.52
N LYS A 115 11.57 -5.03 -9.73
CA LYS A 115 10.46 -4.81 -10.63
C LYS A 115 10.91 -3.87 -11.73
N GLY A 116 11.20 -4.43 -12.91
CA GLY A 116 11.46 -3.65 -14.11
C GLY A 116 10.11 -3.22 -14.70
N VAL A 117 10.00 -1.95 -15.07
CA VAL A 117 8.77 -1.33 -15.56
C VAL A 117 9.07 -0.48 -16.79
N ASP A 118 8.05 -0.24 -17.60
CA ASP A 118 8.14 0.65 -18.75
C ASP A 118 7.84 2.12 -18.39
N ASP A 119 7.99 3.03 -19.35
CA ASP A 119 7.77 4.47 -19.16
C ASP A 119 6.31 4.84 -18.84
N ASN A 120 5.37 3.91 -19.10
CA ASN A 120 3.96 4.12 -18.80
C ASN A 120 3.59 3.78 -17.35
N TYR A 121 4.52 3.27 -16.56
CA TYR A 121 4.26 2.87 -15.18
C TYR A 121 3.72 4.01 -14.31
N SER A 122 4.21 5.22 -14.50
CA SER A 122 3.71 6.41 -13.79
C SER A 122 2.26 6.79 -14.11
N LYS A 123 1.68 6.25 -15.20
CA LYS A 123 0.26 6.44 -15.56
C LYS A 123 -0.64 5.39 -14.95
N THR A 124 -0.10 4.23 -14.58
CA THR A 124 -0.85 3.09 -14.03
C THR A 124 -0.75 2.99 -12.52
N SER A 125 0.24 3.65 -11.92
CA SER A 125 0.48 3.67 -10.48
C SER A 125 0.79 5.10 -10.01
N ASP A 126 0.36 5.44 -8.81
CA ASP A 126 0.67 6.73 -8.17
C ASP A 126 1.96 6.64 -7.35
N ILE A 127 3.02 6.13 -7.99
CA ILE A 127 4.32 5.94 -7.33
C ILE A 127 4.89 7.24 -6.79
N SER A 128 4.57 8.37 -7.42
CA SER A 128 5.08 9.68 -7.02
C SER A 128 4.56 10.11 -5.64
N SER A 129 3.38 9.64 -5.24
CA SER A 129 2.77 9.98 -3.94
C SER A 129 3.43 9.28 -2.75
N ILE A 130 4.13 8.17 -2.99
CA ILE A 130 4.76 7.36 -1.93
C ILE A 130 6.28 7.54 -1.85
N LEU A 131 6.85 8.40 -2.68
CA LEU A 131 8.27 8.71 -2.60
C LEU A 131 8.59 9.47 -1.33
N TYR A 132 9.69 9.08 -0.68
CA TYR A 132 10.15 9.75 0.52
C TYR A 132 10.88 11.05 0.16
N GLY A 133 10.51 12.16 0.80
CA GLY A 133 11.10 13.47 0.59
C GLY A 133 10.67 14.11 -0.74
N GLU A 134 11.56 14.88 -1.35
CA GLU A 134 11.37 15.57 -2.66
C GLU A 134 11.83 14.70 -3.85
N GLY A 135 11.76 13.38 -3.70
CA GLY A 135 12.18 12.44 -4.74
C GLY A 135 11.31 12.52 -6.00
N ASN A 136 11.94 12.39 -7.16
CA ASN A 136 11.26 12.28 -8.44
C ASN A 136 11.39 10.86 -8.97
N PHE A 137 10.30 10.28 -9.44
CA PHE A 137 10.33 9.00 -10.13
C PHE A 137 10.87 9.21 -11.55
N ARG A 138 12.05 8.69 -11.81
CA ARG A 138 12.68 8.68 -13.13
C ARG A 138 13.27 7.31 -13.39
N LEU A 139 13.06 6.78 -14.60
CA LEU A 139 13.66 5.52 -15.05
C LEU A 139 14.93 5.75 -15.86
N LYS A 140 14.98 6.83 -16.62
CA LYS A 140 16.11 7.17 -17.47
C LYS A 140 16.42 8.66 -17.44
N ALA A 141 17.69 9.00 -17.49
CA ALA A 141 18.15 10.34 -17.80
C ALA A 141 19.47 10.23 -18.57
N ASP A 142 19.46 10.73 -19.79
CA ASP A 142 20.56 10.69 -20.74
C ASP A 142 21.12 9.27 -20.96
N VAL A 143 22.26 8.95 -20.38
CA VAL A 143 22.99 7.69 -20.53
C VAL A 143 22.81 6.77 -19.32
N LEU A 144 22.15 7.24 -18.27
CA LEU A 144 22.03 6.51 -17.01
C LEU A 144 20.62 5.94 -16.80
N ASP A 145 20.55 4.70 -16.38
CA ASP A 145 19.34 4.08 -15.90
C ASP A 145 19.20 4.32 -14.39
N TYR A 146 17.99 4.66 -13.95
CA TYR A 146 17.69 4.94 -12.56
C TYR A 146 16.75 3.90 -11.97
N GLY A 147 16.95 3.59 -10.70
CA GLY A 147 16.07 2.75 -9.91
C GLY A 147 15.61 3.47 -8.65
N THR A 148 14.42 3.17 -8.19
CA THR A 148 13.87 3.69 -6.93
C THR A 148 13.96 2.58 -5.87
N PRO A 149 14.98 2.62 -4.99
CA PRO A 149 15.12 1.64 -3.92
C PRO A 149 14.10 1.88 -2.82
N GLY A 150 13.57 0.81 -2.25
CA GLY A 150 12.77 0.91 -1.04
C GLY A 150 13.61 1.41 0.15
N ILE A 151 12.99 2.07 1.11
CA ILE A 151 13.67 2.71 2.25
C ILE A 151 14.50 1.70 3.07
N GLN A 152 14.01 0.47 3.26
CA GLN A 152 14.76 -0.57 3.94
C GLN A 152 16.03 -0.98 3.19
N LEU A 153 15.95 -1.10 1.86
CA LEU A 153 17.09 -1.40 1.03
C LEU A 153 18.12 -0.28 1.08
N ALA A 154 17.67 0.97 1.01
CA ALA A 154 18.54 2.12 1.14
C ALA A 154 19.30 2.13 2.48
N GLN A 155 18.64 1.77 3.57
CA GLN A 155 19.26 1.65 4.89
C GLN A 155 20.23 0.47 4.98
N GLN A 156 19.87 -0.72 4.47
CA GLN A 156 20.71 -1.92 4.51
C GLN A 156 22.00 -1.75 3.69
N LEU A 157 21.91 -1.15 2.53
CA LEU A 157 23.06 -0.88 1.66
C LEU A 157 23.78 0.42 2.01
N GLN A 158 23.27 1.19 2.98
CA GLN A 158 23.79 2.51 3.35
C GLN A 158 23.87 3.47 2.15
N LEU A 159 22.84 3.44 1.30
CA LEU A 159 22.74 4.33 0.16
C LEU A 159 22.62 5.77 0.68
N GLY A 160 23.62 6.58 0.36
CA GLY A 160 23.60 8.01 0.72
C GLY A 160 22.66 8.82 -0.18
N VAL A 161 22.31 10.03 0.26
CA VAL A 161 21.52 10.99 -0.53
C VAL A 161 22.29 11.50 -1.78
N ARG A 162 23.59 11.41 -1.75
CA ARG A 162 24.46 11.71 -2.90
C ARG A 162 24.97 10.40 -3.47
N TYR A 163 24.39 10.00 -4.58
CA TYR A 163 24.82 8.83 -5.36
C TYR A 163 26.15 9.11 -6.03
N SER A 164 27.25 8.79 -5.36
CA SER A 164 28.60 8.93 -5.91
C SER A 164 29.06 7.68 -6.67
N SER A 165 28.35 6.57 -6.51
CA SER A 165 28.66 5.29 -7.14
C SER A 165 27.40 4.61 -7.64
N PRO A 166 27.47 3.85 -8.74
CA PRO A 166 26.35 3.07 -9.21
C PRO A 166 26.03 1.92 -8.26
N LEU A 167 24.77 1.50 -8.26
CA LEU A 167 24.32 0.29 -7.61
C LEU A 167 24.48 -0.89 -8.58
N ASP A 168 25.30 -1.86 -8.22
CA ASP A 168 25.51 -3.06 -9.05
C ASP A 168 24.37 -4.05 -8.79
N ILE A 169 23.78 -4.56 -9.86
CA ILE A 169 22.67 -5.49 -9.81
C ILE A 169 23.05 -6.76 -10.57
N TYR A 170 23.12 -7.88 -9.84
CA TYR A 170 23.42 -9.18 -10.40
C TYR A 170 22.14 -10.03 -10.46
N ALA A 171 21.62 -10.23 -11.68
CA ALA A 171 20.48 -11.10 -11.91
C ALA A 171 20.96 -12.53 -12.20
N PRO A 172 20.35 -13.58 -11.61
CA PRO A 172 20.72 -14.95 -11.90
C PRO A 172 20.33 -15.31 -13.33
N ARG A 173 21.13 -16.18 -13.96
CA ARG A 173 20.77 -16.76 -15.25
C ARG A 173 19.53 -17.63 -15.09
N LYS A 174 18.80 -17.82 -16.19
CA LYS A 174 17.58 -18.64 -16.22
C LYS A 174 17.86 -20.05 -15.68
N GLY A 175 17.24 -20.38 -14.53
CA GLY A 175 17.40 -21.69 -13.88
C GLY A 175 18.35 -21.71 -12.67
N GLU A 176 19.11 -20.66 -12.41
CA GLU A 176 19.98 -20.54 -11.25
C GLU A 176 19.29 -19.85 -10.08
N ARG A 177 19.64 -20.26 -8.84
CA ARG A 177 19.20 -19.57 -7.63
C ARG A 177 20.33 -18.69 -7.14
N ILE A 178 20.00 -17.50 -6.71
CA ILE A 178 20.97 -16.60 -6.07
C ILE A 178 21.41 -17.24 -4.75
N ASN A 179 22.71 -17.41 -4.61
CA ASN A 179 23.32 -17.76 -3.35
C ASN A 179 24.12 -16.53 -2.89
N SER A 180 23.76 -15.97 -1.73
CA SER A 180 24.44 -14.82 -1.16
C SER A 180 25.94 -15.05 -0.84
N ALA A 181 26.35 -16.30 -0.76
CA ALA A 181 27.74 -16.68 -0.50
C ALA A 181 28.61 -16.78 -1.76
N ASN A 182 28.02 -16.94 -2.93
CA ASN A 182 28.75 -16.99 -4.22
C ASN A 182 27.91 -16.35 -5.32
N PRO A 183 28.08 -15.04 -5.54
CA PRO A 183 27.30 -14.24 -6.49
C PRO A 183 27.77 -14.34 -7.94
N ALA A 184 28.57 -15.36 -8.32
CA ALA A 184 29.26 -15.47 -9.62
C ALA A 184 28.46 -15.22 -10.84
#